data_d6e491917bbea074cb3989040e75121d
#
_entry.id   d6e491917bbea074cb3989040e75121d
#
_cell.length_a   1.000
_cell.length_b   1.000
_cell.length_c   1.000
_cell.angle_alpha   90.00
_cell.angle_beta   90.00
_cell.angle_gamma   90.00
#
_symmetry.space_group_name_H-M   'P 1'
#
loop_
_entity.id
_entity.type
_entity.pdbx_description
1 polymer ?
#
loop_
_entity_poly.entity_id
_entity_poly.type
_entity_poly.pdbx_seq_one_letter_code
_entity_poly.pdbx_strand_id
1 'polypeptide(L)'
;MKKIAILLVSAALLPLVSCKKDTYTPPPTPAGVPVTGVELDITEIGLVVGETAVLTATVLPENATDKAVTWSSSDPEIASVDENGTIEALAKGDAVITVTTTEGGKTSECAVTVEQAINGYEYVDLGLSVKWAAYNIGAEKPWDYGDYFAWGETYTKEEYNETNCSTYGVELGDISGDPEYDAAAAIWGGTWRLPTRAETHELLNECTWTLTSNGWNIGYEVTGPNGNSILLPAAGWRLGSSLNSDGGLGMYWDSTPLENDPSSSSGLNFYNSGHLVVWSYRYYGRSVRPVSE
;
A
#
# COMPACT_ATOMS: atom_id res chain seq x y z
N MET A 1 -6.39 0.13 -117.50
CA MET A 1 -5.04 -0.26 -117.81
C MET A 1 -4.11 0.35 -116.75
N LYS A 2 -3.85 -0.32 -115.66
CA LYS A 2 -2.84 0.13 -114.66
C LYS A 2 -1.99 -1.11 -114.28
N LYS A 3 -0.71 -1.01 -114.57
CA LYS A 3 0.27 -2.08 -114.27
C LYS A 3 0.54 -2.14 -112.81
N ILE A 4 0.48 -3.35 -112.24
CA ILE A 4 0.85 -3.65 -110.84
C ILE A 4 2.32 -4.11 -110.85
N ALA A 5 3.18 -3.39 -110.16
CA ALA A 5 4.56 -3.76 -109.93
C ALA A 5 4.62 -4.59 -108.61
N ILE A 6 5.16 -5.82 -108.73
CA ILE A 6 5.41 -6.71 -107.64
C ILE A 6 6.81 -6.39 -107.08
N LEU A 7 6.90 -5.96 -105.86
CA LEU A 7 8.16 -5.72 -105.13
C LEU A 7 8.49 -6.96 -104.32
N LEU A 8 9.58 -7.67 -104.64
CA LEU A 8 10.14 -8.77 -103.94
C LEU A 8 10.89 -8.23 -102.71
N VAL A 9 10.40 -8.51 -101.54
CA VAL A 9 11.14 -8.26 -100.26
C VAL A 9 11.91 -9.50 -99.87
N SER A 10 13.24 -9.40 -99.91
CA SER A 10 14.13 -10.47 -99.40
C SER A 10 14.11 -10.49 -97.84
N ALA A 11 13.72 -11.62 -97.25
CA ALA A 11 13.76 -11.82 -95.88
C ALA A 11 15.20 -12.11 -95.37
N ALA A 12 15.79 -11.15 -94.66
CA ALA A 12 17.07 -11.39 -93.94
C ALA A 12 16.80 -12.16 -92.65
N LEU A 13 17.33 -13.33 -92.56
CA LEU A 13 17.36 -14.12 -91.22
C LEU A 13 18.27 -13.40 -90.28
N LEU A 14 17.70 -12.80 -89.17
CA LEU A 14 18.47 -12.38 -88.04
C LEU A 14 18.64 -13.56 -87.08
N PRO A 15 19.83 -13.78 -86.48
CA PRO A 15 20.04 -14.86 -85.58
C PRO A 15 19.34 -14.52 -84.20
N LEU A 16 18.53 -15.45 -83.72
CA LEU A 16 17.92 -15.38 -82.37
C LEU A 16 19.05 -15.47 -81.34
N VAL A 17 19.42 -14.32 -80.76
CA VAL A 17 20.22 -14.28 -79.55
C VAL A 17 19.35 -14.77 -78.41
N SER A 18 19.63 -15.99 -77.93
CA SER A 18 19.02 -16.56 -76.70
C SER A 18 19.45 -15.72 -75.50
N CYS A 19 18.56 -14.82 -75.00
CA CYS A 19 18.74 -14.24 -73.67
C CYS A 19 18.70 -15.35 -72.63
N LYS A 20 19.86 -15.69 -72.06
CA LYS A 20 19.88 -16.41 -70.80
C LYS A 20 19.13 -15.56 -69.77
N LYS A 21 18.09 -16.11 -69.18
CA LYS A 21 17.47 -15.55 -67.97
C LYS A 21 18.49 -15.67 -66.84
N ASP A 22 19.22 -14.58 -66.59
CA ASP A 22 19.97 -14.46 -65.35
C ASP A 22 18.93 -14.47 -64.23
N THR A 23 18.88 -15.54 -63.47
CA THR A 23 18.12 -15.65 -62.27
C THR A 23 18.77 -14.70 -61.23
N TYR A 24 18.18 -13.49 -61.08
CA TYR A 24 18.54 -12.59 -59.99
C TYR A 24 18.22 -13.29 -58.65
N THR A 25 19.25 -13.75 -57.95
CA THR A 25 19.19 -14.13 -56.56
C THR A 25 19.41 -12.86 -55.74
N PRO A 26 18.40 -12.38 -55.00
CA PRO A 26 18.62 -11.24 -54.13
C PRO A 26 19.73 -11.57 -53.14
N PRO A 27 20.58 -10.59 -52.76
CA PRO A 27 21.60 -10.79 -51.76
C PRO A 27 20.94 -11.33 -50.49
N PRO A 28 21.60 -12.22 -49.73
CA PRO A 28 21.03 -12.70 -48.47
C PRO A 28 20.74 -11.53 -47.57
N THR A 29 19.54 -11.54 -46.99
CA THR A 29 19.16 -10.55 -45.97
C THR A 29 20.22 -10.58 -44.89
N PRO A 30 20.79 -9.44 -44.46
CA PRO A 30 21.75 -9.43 -43.35
C PRO A 30 21.20 -10.22 -42.16
N ALA A 31 21.99 -11.12 -41.64
CA ALA A 31 21.60 -11.87 -40.44
C ALA A 31 21.36 -10.86 -39.32
N GLY A 32 20.19 -10.94 -38.65
CA GLY A 32 19.86 -10.09 -37.50
C GLY A 32 20.89 -10.22 -36.39
N VAL A 33 21.06 -9.18 -35.60
CA VAL A 33 21.87 -9.22 -34.38
C VAL A 33 21.04 -9.92 -33.29
N PRO A 34 21.50 -11.11 -32.80
CA PRO A 34 20.72 -11.88 -31.86
C PRO A 34 20.71 -11.25 -30.46
N VAL A 35 19.63 -11.51 -29.70
CA VAL A 35 19.51 -11.13 -28.29
C VAL A 35 20.44 -11.97 -27.43
N THR A 36 21.23 -11.33 -26.56
CA THR A 36 22.14 -11.98 -25.60
C THR A 36 21.68 -11.85 -24.16
N GLY A 37 20.81 -10.87 -23.83
CA GLY A 37 20.31 -10.61 -22.49
C GLY A 37 19.21 -9.56 -22.43
N VAL A 38 18.67 -9.36 -21.25
CA VAL A 38 17.80 -8.24 -20.86
C VAL A 38 18.15 -7.79 -19.47
N GLU A 39 18.11 -6.49 -19.21
CA GLU A 39 18.36 -5.86 -17.91
C GLU A 39 17.19 -4.96 -17.55
N LEU A 40 16.88 -4.89 -16.25
CA LEU A 40 15.93 -3.94 -15.69
C LEU A 40 16.68 -2.77 -15.04
N ASP A 41 16.08 -1.59 -15.11
CA ASP A 41 16.55 -0.37 -14.43
C ASP A 41 16.40 -0.47 -12.90
N ILE A 42 15.43 -1.26 -12.41
CA ILE A 42 15.11 -1.49 -11.01
C ILE A 42 15.00 -3.00 -10.76
N THR A 43 15.69 -3.51 -9.72
CA THR A 43 15.66 -4.94 -9.33
C THR A 43 14.91 -5.20 -8.03
N GLU A 44 14.62 -4.16 -7.25
CA GLU A 44 13.82 -4.21 -6.03
C GLU A 44 13.01 -2.91 -5.91
N ILE A 45 11.73 -3.01 -5.55
CA ILE A 45 10.86 -1.85 -5.33
C ILE A 45 9.85 -2.12 -4.21
N GLY A 46 9.67 -1.14 -3.31
CA GLY A 46 8.57 -1.08 -2.36
C GLY A 46 7.46 -0.19 -2.89
N LEU A 47 6.22 -0.66 -2.83
CA LEU A 47 5.02 0.07 -3.22
C LEU A 47 3.98 -0.02 -2.11
N VAL A 48 3.08 0.95 -2.05
CA VAL A 48 1.89 0.90 -1.21
C VAL A 48 0.69 0.50 -2.09
N VAL A 49 -0.27 -0.23 -1.52
CA VAL A 49 -1.51 -0.63 -2.22
C VAL A 49 -2.15 0.57 -2.91
N GLY A 50 -2.40 0.44 -4.22
CA GLY A 50 -2.92 1.49 -5.09
C GLY A 50 -1.86 2.34 -5.79
N GLU A 51 -0.57 2.19 -5.46
CA GLU A 51 0.51 2.84 -6.18
C GLU A 51 0.87 2.10 -7.47
N THR A 52 1.45 2.84 -8.41
CA THR A 52 1.96 2.33 -9.68
C THR A 52 3.41 2.71 -9.87
N ALA A 53 4.18 1.85 -10.54
CA ALA A 53 5.56 2.12 -10.95
C ALA A 53 5.80 1.56 -12.36
N VAL A 54 6.81 2.10 -13.05
CA VAL A 54 7.18 1.62 -14.39
C VAL A 54 8.59 1.06 -14.36
N LEU A 55 8.75 -0.20 -14.78
CA LEU A 55 10.04 -0.83 -15.02
C LEU A 55 10.47 -0.62 -16.47
N THR A 56 11.74 -0.30 -16.68
CA THR A 56 12.33 -0.16 -18.01
C THR A 56 13.23 -1.35 -18.32
N ALA A 57 12.89 -2.11 -19.39
CA ALA A 57 13.71 -3.22 -19.85
C ALA A 57 14.66 -2.78 -20.96
N THR A 58 15.94 -3.10 -20.82
CA THR A 58 16.97 -2.89 -21.84
C THR A 58 17.41 -4.23 -22.42
N VAL A 59 17.08 -4.49 -23.69
CA VAL A 59 17.47 -5.68 -24.41
C VAL A 59 18.91 -5.54 -24.90
N LEU A 60 19.73 -6.56 -24.67
CA LEU A 60 21.14 -6.59 -25.03
C LEU A 60 21.41 -7.53 -26.22
N PRO A 61 22.37 -7.13 -27.11
CA PRO A 61 23.03 -5.83 -27.17
C PRO A 61 22.05 -4.73 -27.66
N GLU A 62 22.36 -3.45 -27.43
CA GLU A 62 21.48 -2.33 -27.83
C GLU A 62 21.07 -2.33 -29.30
N ASN A 63 21.88 -2.91 -30.18
CA ASN A 63 21.61 -3.06 -31.60
C ASN A 63 20.95 -4.41 -31.96
N ALA A 64 20.43 -5.16 -30.96
CA ALA A 64 19.65 -6.37 -31.23
C ALA A 64 18.49 -6.08 -32.18
N THR A 65 18.24 -7.02 -33.11
CA THR A 65 17.25 -6.84 -34.18
C THR A 65 15.81 -6.96 -33.63
N ASP A 66 15.58 -7.90 -32.73
CA ASP A 66 14.31 -8.06 -32.03
C ASP A 66 14.47 -7.59 -30.58
N LYS A 67 13.69 -6.61 -30.19
CA LYS A 67 13.66 -6.07 -28.81
C LYS A 67 12.34 -6.32 -28.11
N ALA A 68 11.50 -7.17 -28.69
CA ALA A 68 10.22 -7.49 -28.10
C ALA A 68 10.40 -8.24 -26.79
N VAL A 69 9.66 -7.82 -25.78
CA VAL A 69 9.62 -8.43 -24.45
C VAL A 69 8.19 -8.73 -24.02
N THR A 70 8.06 -9.64 -23.09
CA THR A 70 6.81 -9.94 -22.39
C THR A 70 7.05 -9.81 -20.89
N TRP A 71 5.99 -9.43 -20.16
CA TRP A 71 6.01 -9.24 -18.73
C TRP A 71 5.11 -10.27 -18.03
N SER A 72 5.49 -10.66 -16.83
CA SER A 72 4.67 -11.53 -15.98
C SER A 72 4.91 -11.22 -14.51
N SER A 73 3.90 -11.47 -13.68
CA SER A 73 4.00 -11.43 -12.22
C SER A 73 3.90 -12.85 -11.67
N SER A 74 4.66 -13.15 -10.62
CA SER A 74 4.55 -14.40 -9.86
C SER A 74 3.26 -14.49 -9.07
N ASP A 75 2.70 -13.32 -8.66
CA ASP A 75 1.41 -13.19 -7.99
C ASP A 75 0.69 -11.91 -8.46
N PRO A 76 -0.14 -12.01 -9.51
CA PRO A 76 -0.84 -10.87 -10.07
C PRO A 76 -1.98 -10.34 -9.19
N GLU A 77 -2.33 -11.02 -8.08
CA GLU A 77 -3.28 -10.51 -7.09
C GLU A 77 -2.59 -9.57 -6.09
N ILE A 78 -1.27 -9.69 -5.89
CA ILE A 78 -0.47 -8.79 -5.07
C ILE A 78 0.03 -7.62 -5.90
N ALA A 79 0.71 -7.90 -7.02
CA ALA A 79 1.21 -6.89 -7.94
C ALA A 79 1.00 -7.35 -9.38
N SER A 80 0.20 -6.64 -10.15
CA SER A 80 0.02 -6.87 -11.58
C SER A 80 1.07 -6.11 -12.39
N VAL A 81 1.29 -6.53 -13.65
CA VAL A 81 2.14 -5.81 -14.59
C VAL A 81 1.50 -5.80 -15.98
N ASP A 82 1.52 -4.67 -16.66
CA ASP A 82 1.02 -4.52 -18.02
C ASP A 82 2.10 -4.79 -19.10
N GLU A 83 1.71 -4.72 -20.37
CA GLU A 83 2.60 -4.91 -21.52
C GLU A 83 3.70 -3.85 -21.65
N ASN A 84 3.58 -2.72 -20.97
CA ASN A 84 4.54 -1.61 -20.98
C ASN A 84 5.51 -1.66 -19.79
N GLY A 85 5.38 -2.65 -18.91
CA GLY A 85 6.15 -2.77 -17.67
C GLY A 85 5.62 -1.90 -16.52
N THR A 86 4.36 -1.43 -16.60
CA THR A 86 3.71 -0.71 -15.51
C THR A 86 3.22 -1.72 -14.47
N ILE A 87 3.74 -1.59 -13.25
CA ILE A 87 3.29 -2.35 -12.08
C ILE A 87 2.14 -1.60 -11.42
N GLU A 88 1.13 -2.33 -10.96
CA GLU A 88 0.07 -1.85 -10.07
C GLU A 88 0.07 -2.70 -8.80
N ALA A 89 0.21 -2.05 -7.64
CA ALA A 89 0.19 -2.68 -6.33
C ALA A 89 -1.26 -2.89 -5.86
N LEU A 90 -1.71 -4.15 -5.73
CA LEU A 90 -3.12 -4.49 -5.50
C LEU A 90 -3.41 -4.95 -4.07
N ALA A 91 -2.51 -5.72 -3.46
CA ALA A 91 -2.68 -6.24 -2.10
C ALA A 91 -1.32 -6.34 -1.38
N LYS A 92 -1.33 -6.29 -0.04
CA LYS A 92 -0.12 -6.48 0.79
C LYS A 92 0.50 -7.85 0.54
N GLY A 93 1.80 -7.88 0.30
CA GLY A 93 2.58 -9.11 0.08
C GLY A 93 3.81 -8.89 -0.79
N ASP A 94 4.41 -9.99 -1.22
CA ASP A 94 5.58 -9.99 -2.09
C ASP A 94 5.25 -10.64 -3.44
N ALA A 95 5.74 -10.04 -4.52
CA ALA A 95 5.64 -10.58 -5.87
C ALA A 95 6.97 -10.37 -6.60
N VAL A 96 7.20 -11.17 -7.64
CA VAL A 96 8.35 -11.00 -8.55
C VAL A 96 7.81 -10.67 -9.94
N ILE A 97 8.21 -9.52 -10.47
CA ILE A 97 7.94 -9.16 -11.86
C ILE A 97 9.09 -9.63 -12.73
N THR A 98 8.77 -10.40 -13.75
CA THR A 98 9.74 -10.97 -14.69
C THR A 98 9.53 -10.41 -16.09
N VAL A 99 10.58 -9.87 -16.70
CA VAL A 99 10.63 -9.56 -18.12
C VAL A 99 11.31 -10.69 -18.87
N THR A 100 10.76 -11.06 -20.03
CA THR A 100 11.31 -12.13 -20.89
C THR A 100 11.40 -11.64 -22.34
N THR A 101 12.57 -11.79 -22.96
CA THR A 101 12.73 -11.45 -24.39
C THR A 101 12.04 -12.48 -25.28
N THR A 102 11.37 -12.05 -26.33
CA THR A 102 10.73 -12.93 -27.32
C THR A 102 11.76 -13.76 -28.04
N GLU A 103 12.88 -13.15 -28.48
CA GLU A 103 14.02 -13.87 -29.04
C GLU A 103 14.96 -14.36 -27.92
N GLY A 104 15.18 -15.64 -27.89
CA GLY A 104 16.18 -16.29 -26.99
C GLY A 104 15.75 -16.48 -25.55
N GLY A 105 14.54 -16.03 -25.12
CA GLY A 105 13.97 -16.30 -23.80
C GLY A 105 14.83 -15.83 -22.63
N LYS A 106 15.53 -14.70 -22.77
CA LYS A 106 16.35 -14.12 -21.69
C LYS A 106 15.45 -13.41 -20.70
N THR A 107 15.75 -13.54 -19.41
CA THR A 107 14.95 -13.00 -18.32
C THR A 107 15.73 -12.04 -17.42
N SER A 108 15.01 -11.10 -16.83
CA SER A 108 15.44 -10.29 -15.68
C SER A 108 14.26 -10.13 -14.73
N GLU A 109 14.54 -9.95 -13.44
CA GLU A 109 13.52 -9.94 -12.38
C GLU A 109 13.63 -8.70 -11.51
N CYS A 110 12.47 -8.23 -11.02
CA CYS A 110 12.34 -7.21 -10.01
C CYS A 110 11.52 -7.76 -8.84
N ALA A 111 12.08 -7.74 -7.63
CA ALA A 111 11.34 -8.05 -6.42
C ALA A 111 10.44 -6.86 -6.04
N VAL A 112 9.15 -7.12 -5.82
CA VAL A 112 8.15 -6.12 -5.45
C VAL A 112 7.60 -6.48 -4.09
N THR A 113 7.76 -5.58 -3.10
CA THR A 113 7.10 -5.65 -1.80
C THR A 113 5.98 -4.63 -1.77
N VAL A 114 4.75 -5.09 -1.55
CA VAL A 114 3.58 -4.22 -1.43
C VAL A 114 3.16 -4.11 0.03
N GLU A 115 3.16 -2.88 0.55
CA GLU A 115 2.71 -2.57 1.89
C GLU A 115 1.31 -1.95 1.87
N GLN A 116 0.57 -2.19 2.95
CA GLN A 116 -0.75 -1.60 3.16
C GLN A 116 -0.62 -0.47 4.18
N ALA A 117 -0.32 0.74 3.70
CA ALA A 117 -0.03 1.88 4.55
C ALA A 117 -0.71 3.16 4.04
N ILE A 118 -0.97 4.10 4.96
CA ILE A 118 -1.40 5.46 4.69
C ILE A 118 -0.37 6.38 5.33
N ASN A 119 0.21 7.30 4.53
CA ASN A 119 1.25 8.22 4.98
C ASN A 119 2.41 7.50 5.75
N GLY A 120 2.80 6.29 5.29
CA GLY A 120 3.88 5.48 5.89
C GLY A 120 3.49 4.65 7.11
N TYR A 121 2.21 4.66 7.54
CA TYR A 121 1.72 3.88 8.67
C TYR A 121 0.77 2.78 8.22
N GLU A 122 1.03 1.55 8.65
CA GLU A 122 0.24 0.37 8.31
C GLU A 122 -1.20 0.47 8.83
N TYR A 123 -2.14 0.02 8.01
CA TYR A 123 -3.54 -0.15 8.40
C TYR A 123 -4.05 -1.57 8.17
N VAL A 124 -5.14 -1.89 8.84
CA VAL A 124 -5.93 -3.09 8.58
C VAL A 124 -7.36 -2.65 8.25
N ASP A 125 -7.85 -3.07 7.09
CA ASP A 125 -9.26 -2.99 6.75
C ASP A 125 -9.98 -4.14 7.47
N LEU A 126 -10.82 -3.81 8.44
CA LEU A 126 -11.62 -4.78 9.19
C LEU A 126 -12.99 -5.04 8.55
N GLY A 127 -13.30 -4.41 7.42
CA GLY A 127 -14.65 -4.42 6.83
C GLY A 127 -15.63 -3.54 7.57
N LEU A 128 -15.14 -2.52 8.30
CA LEU A 128 -15.89 -1.48 9.00
C LEU A 128 -15.96 -0.21 8.17
N SER A 129 -16.61 0.83 8.72
CA SER A 129 -16.74 2.13 8.06
C SER A 129 -15.39 2.84 7.85
N VAL A 130 -14.37 2.50 8.65
CA VAL A 130 -13.01 3.05 8.59
C VAL A 130 -11.96 1.96 8.69
N LYS A 131 -10.77 2.26 8.18
CA LYS A 131 -9.57 1.44 8.35
C LYS A 131 -8.92 1.75 9.71
N TRP A 132 -8.45 0.73 10.41
CA TRP A 132 -7.79 0.87 11.71
C TRP A 132 -6.27 0.76 11.56
N ALA A 133 -5.53 1.60 12.24
CA ALA A 133 -4.08 1.47 12.30
C ALA A 133 -3.66 0.08 12.85
N ALA A 134 -2.59 -0.49 12.29
CA ALA A 134 -2.05 -1.76 12.78
C ALA A 134 -1.50 -1.65 14.21
N TYR A 135 -0.98 -0.47 14.58
CA TYR A 135 -0.31 -0.20 15.87
C TYR A 135 -0.83 1.10 16.51
N ASN A 136 -0.53 1.27 17.82
CA ASN A 136 -0.75 2.54 18.51
C ASN A 136 0.24 3.61 18.02
N ILE A 137 -0.06 4.88 18.22
CA ILE A 137 0.93 5.95 18.00
C ILE A 137 2.15 5.68 18.90
N GLY A 138 3.36 5.79 18.33
CA GLY A 138 4.63 5.52 19.02
C GLY A 138 4.99 4.03 19.15
N ALA A 139 4.17 3.11 18.63
CA ALA A 139 4.46 1.68 18.60
C ALA A 139 5.02 1.24 17.24
N GLU A 140 5.91 0.25 17.23
CA GLU A 140 6.47 -0.39 16.02
C GLU A 140 5.97 -1.82 15.83
N LYS A 141 5.36 -2.41 16.85
CA LYS A 141 4.89 -3.81 16.85
C LYS A 141 3.52 -3.91 17.52
N PRO A 142 2.75 -4.99 17.23
CA PRO A 142 1.40 -5.16 17.74
C PRO A 142 1.27 -5.11 19.27
N TRP A 143 2.28 -5.60 20.00
CA TRP A 143 2.29 -5.66 21.46
C TRP A 143 2.92 -4.44 22.14
N ASP A 144 3.48 -3.51 21.40
CA ASP A 144 4.03 -2.28 21.96
C ASP A 144 2.88 -1.38 22.40
N TYR A 145 3.02 -0.78 23.58
CA TYR A 145 1.99 0.10 24.14
C TYR A 145 1.89 1.43 23.41
N GLY A 146 3.02 1.87 22.81
CA GLY A 146 3.14 3.18 22.19
C GLY A 146 3.14 4.32 23.20
N ASP A 147 2.83 5.49 22.71
CA ASP A 147 2.79 6.74 23.45
C ASP A 147 1.44 6.96 24.14
N TYR A 148 1.46 7.84 25.16
CA TYR A 148 0.29 8.21 25.92
C TYR A 148 -0.01 9.70 25.71
N PHE A 149 -1.28 10.04 25.54
CA PHE A 149 -1.74 11.40 25.32
C PHE A 149 -2.85 11.75 26.31
N ALA A 150 -2.85 12.97 26.82
CA ALA A 150 -4.05 13.54 27.40
C ALA A 150 -5.03 13.89 26.25
N TRP A 151 -6.34 13.84 26.52
CA TRP A 151 -7.31 14.08 25.44
C TRP A 151 -7.21 15.50 24.90
N GLY A 152 -7.13 15.62 23.58
CA GLY A 152 -6.99 16.90 22.90
C GLY A 152 -5.57 17.51 22.97
N GLU A 153 -4.58 16.71 23.37
CA GLU A 153 -3.15 17.09 23.31
C GLU A 153 -2.40 16.21 22.31
N THR A 154 -1.52 16.84 21.55
CA THR A 154 -0.79 16.20 20.42
C THR A 154 0.66 15.87 20.77
N TYR A 155 1.03 15.93 22.04
CA TYR A 155 2.36 15.66 22.56
C TYR A 155 2.32 14.81 23.85
N THR A 156 3.39 14.09 24.12
CA THR A 156 3.57 13.29 25.32
C THR A 156 4.09 14.13 26.49
N LYS A 157 3.85 13.69 27.73
CA LYS A 157 4.28 14.36 28.96
C LYS A 157 4.91 13.39 29.94
N GLU A 158 5.73 13.88 30.86
CA GLU A 158 6.23 13.11 31.98
C GLU A 158 5.17 12.92 33.07
N GLU A 159 4.28 13.91 33.25
CA GLU A 159 3.20 13.90 34.22
C GLU A 159 1.85 14.22 33.57
N TYR A 160 0.82 13.51 33.99
CA TYR A 160 -0.58 13.63 33.54
C TYR A 160 -1.48 14.02 34.70
N ASN A 161 -1.91 15.27 34.76
CA ASN A 161 -2.77 15.80 35.80
C ASN A 161 -3.62 16.96 35.30
N GLU A 162 -4.64 17.36 36.07
CA GLU A 162 -5.59 18.41 35.69
C GLU A 162 -4.96 19.78 35.48
N THR A 163 -3.85 20.07 36.18
CA THR A 163 -3.23 21.41 36.13
C THR A 163 -2.35 21.61 34.89
N ASN A 164 -1.91 20.54 34.24
CA ASN A 164 -1.08 20.59 33.05
C ASN A 164 -1.78 20.06 31.78
N CYS A 165 -3.07 19.72 31.84
CA CYS A 165 -3.85 19.36 30.69
C CYS A 165 -4.49 20.61 30.08
N SER A 166 -4.07 20.97 28.87
CA SER A 166 -4.48 22.21 28.18
C SER A 166 -5.97 22.24 27.79
N THR A 167 -6.58 21.07 27.66
CA THR A 167 -7.99 20.91 27.26
C THR A 167 -8.94 20.61 28.42
N TYR A 168 -8.41 20.44 29.64
CA TYR A 168 -9.22 20.15 30.82
C TYR A 168 -10.07 21.37 31.21
N GLY A 169 -11.39 21.21 31.24
CA GLY A 169 -12.33 22.30 31.50
C GLY A 169 -12.57 23.25 30.32
N VAL A 170 -12.04 22.95 29.12
CA VAL A 170 -12.23 23.75 27.91
C VAL A 170 -13.35 23.15 27.05
N GLU A 171 -14.32 23.97 26.67
CA GLU A 171 -15.38 23.54 25.74
C GLU A 171 -14.81 23.32 24.36
N LEU A 172 -14.76 22.06 23.92
CA LEU A 172 -14.36 21.61 22.60
C LEU A 172 -15.44 20.72 22.01
N GLY A 173 -15.63 20.79 20.69
CA GLY A 173 -16.42 19.84 19.93
C GLY A 173 -15.69 18.51 19.74
N ASP A 174 -16.19 17.66 18.84
CA ASP A 174 -15.46 16.48 18.38
C ASP A 174 -14.14 16.92 17.71
N ILE A 175 -13.04 16.34 18.13
CA ILE A 175 -11.69 16.74 17.70
C ILE A 175 -11.12 15.87 16.56
N SER A 176 -11.90 14.93 16.03
CA SER A 176 -11.44 14.01 14.99
C SER A 176 -10.91 14.73 13.76
N GLY A 177 -9.66 14.51 13.42
CA GLY A 177 -9.00 15.09 12.26
C GLY A 177 -8.54 16.54 12.42
N ASP A 178 -8.75 17.19 13.59
CA ASP A 178 -8.22 18.52 13.86
C ASP A 178 -6.77 18.45 14.37
N PRO A 179 -5.77 18.84 13.56
CA PRO A 179 -4.36 18.70 13.95
C PRO A 179 -3.93 19.57 15.14
N GLU A 180 -4.77 20.48 15.61
CA GLU A 180 -4.52 21.23 16.85
C GLU A 180 -4.78 20.37 18.09
N TYR A 181 -5.75 19.42 18.01
CA TYR A 181 -6.22 18.64 19.16
C TYR A 181 -6.14 17.13 18.96
N ASP A 182 -6.08 16.63 17.72
CA ASP A 182 -6.01 15.21 17.39
C ASP A 182 -4.57 14.75 17.22
N ALA A 183 -4.07 13.92 18.15
CA ALA A 183 -2.71 13.41 18.13
C ALA A 183 -2.39 12.60 16.86
N ALA A 184 -3.36 11.86 16.31
CA ALA A 184 -3.16 11.09 15.08
C ALA A 184 -3.01 12.01 13.87
N ALA A 185 -3.87 13.00 13.73
CA ALA A 185 -3.79 14.00 12.66
C ALA A 185 -2.50 14.83 12.73
N ALA A 186 -2.08 15.21 13.96
CA ALA A 186 -0.87 16.00 14.16
C ALA A 186 0.42 15.22 13.88
N ILE A 187 0.52 13.95 14.33
CA ILE A 187 1.77 13.17 14.33
C ILE A 187 1.91 12.37 13.04
N TRP A 188 0.84 11.69 12.61
CA TRP A 188 0.86 10.85 11.41
C TRP A 188 0.42 11.59 10.16
N GLY A 189 -0.46 12.60 10.29
CA GLY A 189 -0.94 13.40 9.17
C GLY A 189 -1.76 12.60 8.15
N GLY A 190 -1.86 13.12 6.92
CA GLY A 190 -2.67 12.50 5.88
C GLY A 190 -4.14 12.46 6.28
N THR A 191 -4.78 11.30 6.18
CA THR A 191 -6.17 11.06 6.60
C THR A 191 -6.29 10.38 7.97
N TRP A 192 -5.17 10.21 8.68
CA TRP A 192 -5.16 9.64 10.03
C TRP A 192 -5.79 10.56 11.07
N ARG A 193 -6.62 10.01 11.92
CA ARG A 193 -7.34 10.72 12.97
C ARG A 193 -7.71 9.81 14.14
N LEU A 194 -8.10 10.38 15.27
CA LEU A 194 -8.78 9.63 16.32
C LEU A 194 -10.09 9.04 15.81
N PRO A 195 -10.45 7.81 16.21
CA PRO A 195 -11.78 7.30 15.97
C PRO A 195 -12.81 8.17 16.68
N THR A 196 -13.97 8.35 16.09
CA THR A 196 -15.14 8.88 16.77
C THR A 196 -15.72 7.84 17.74
N ARG A 197 -16.56 8.29 18.67
CA ARG A 197 -17.28 7.35 19.54
C ARG A 197 -18.17 6.39 18.76
N ALA A 198 -18.75 6.83 17.64
CA ALA A 198 -19.56 5.97 16.78
C ALA A 198 -18.73 4.82 16.16
N GLU A 199 -17.55 5.13 15.66
CA GLU A 199 -16.62 4.13 15.09
C GLU A 199 -16.05 3.18 16.16
N THR A 200 -15.81 3.70 17.38
CA THR A 200 -15.46 2.85 18.53
C THR A 200 -16.61 1.90 18.88
N HIS A 201 -17.85 2.34 18.83
CA HIS A 201 -19.01 1.46 19.02
C HIS A 201 -19.18 0.46 17.88
N GLU A 202 -18.90 0.84 16.64
CA GLU A 202 -18.90 -0.08 15.50
C GLU A 202 -17.86 -1.20 15.71
N LEU A 203 -16.62 -0.85 16.11
CA LEU A 203 -15.58 -1.82 16.46
C LEU A 203 -16.03 -2.78 17.56
N LEU A 204 -16.73 -2.27 18.58
CA LEU A 204 -17.24 -3.08 19.69
C LEU A 204 -18.35 -4.05 19.28
N ASN A 205 -19.25 -3.61 18.39
CA ASN A 205 -20.48 -4.33 18.07
C ASN A 205 -20.33 -5.29 16.89
N GLU A 206 -19.50 -4.93 15.89
CA GLU A 206 -19.40 -5.67 14.63
C GLU A 206 -18.22 -6.65 14.59
N CYS A 207 -17.26 -6.51 15.52
CA CYS A 207 -16.07 -7.35 15.57
C CYS A 207 -16.14 -8.43 16.64
N THR A 208 -15.40 -9.52 16.41
CA THR A 208 -15.18 -10.57 17.39
C THR A 208 -13.94 -10.24 18.23
N TRP A 209 -14.09 -10.24 19.56
CA TRP A 209 -13.02 -9.91 20.50
C TRP A 209 -12.50 -11.18 21.16
N THR A 210 -11.27 -11.56 20.85
CA THR A 210 -10.60 -12.74 21.43
C THR A 210 -9.50 -12.31 22.37
N LEU A 211 -9.65 -12.62 23.68
CA LEU A 211 -8.60 -12.36 24.66
C LEU A 211 -7.35 -13.15 24.31
N THR A 212 -6.21 -12.48 24.24
CA THR A 212 -4.93 -13.10 23.91
C THR A 212 -3.82 -12.57 24.82
N SER A 213 -2.64 -13.21 24.82
CA SER A 213 -1.48 -12.77 25.59
C SER A 213 -0.17 -13.19 24.94
N ASN A 214 0.89 -12.43 25.21
CA ASN A 214 2.25 -12.78 24.85
C ASN A 214 3.12 -13.17 26.08
N GLY A 215 2.51 -13.79 27.08
CA GLY A 215 3.10 -14.15 28.34
C GLY A 215 2.60 -13.28 29.48
N TRP A 216 3.19 -12.12 29.74
CA TRP A 216 2.80 -11.24 30.86
C TRP A 216 1.74 -10.20 30.47
N ASN A 217 1.73 -9.79 29.20
CA ASN A 217 0.80 -8.76 28.73
C ASN A 217 -0.42 -9.42 28.10
N ILE A 218 -1.61 -8.98 28.49
CA ILE A 218 -2.85 -9.32 27.80
C ILE A 218 -3.18 -8.27 26.73
N GLY A 219 -4.03 -8.65 25.79
CA GLY A 219 -4.61 -7.81 24.76
C GLY A 219 -5.82 -8.50 24.15
N TYR A 220 -6.44 -7.83 23.22
CA TYR A 220 -7.48 -8.44 22.41
C TYR A 220 -7.08 -8.47 20.95
N GLU A 221 -7.19 -9.64 20.35
CA GLU A 221 -7.29 -9.77 18.90
C GLU A 221 -8.74 -9.43 18.53
N VAL A 222 -8.89 -8.35 17.76
CA VAL A 222 -10.18 -7.83 17.31
C VAL A 222 -10.33 -8.15 15.85
N THR A 223 -11.19 -9.10 15.53
CA THR A 223 -11.41 -9.62 14.17
C THR A 223 -12.68 -9.01 13.59
N GLY A 224 -12.54 -8.34 12.46
CA GLY A 224 -13.64 -7.72 11.72
C GLY A 224 -14.49 -8.72 10.94
N PRO A 225 -15.63 -8.27 10.39
CA PRO A 225 -16.54 -9.12 9.61
C PRO A 225 -15.91 -9.70 8.34
N ASN A 226 -14.84 -9.10 7.80
CA ASN A 226 -14.10 -9.61 6.65
C ASN A 226 -13.01 -10.64 7.00
N GLY A 227 -12.80 -10.93 8.30
CA GLY A 227 -11.83 -11.91 8.79
C GLY A 227 -10.43 -11.35 9.10
N ASN A 228 -10.15 -10.10 8.74
CA ASN A 228 -8.92 -9.43 9.13
C ASN A 228 -8.95 -9.02 10.61
N SER A 229 -7.79 -8.92 11.26
CA SER A 229 -7.72 -8.59 12.68
C SER A 229 -6.64 -7.57 13.02
N ILE A 230 -6.87 -6.83 14.11
CA ILE A 230 -5.88 -6.00 14.78
C ILE A 230 -5.68 -6.49 16.20
N LEU A 231 -4.49 -6.25 16.75
CA LEU A 231 -4.22 -6.49 18.18
C LEU A 231 -4.29 -5.16 18.94
N LEU A 232 -5.09 -5.12 20.01
CA LEU A 232 -5.14 -4.03 20.98
C LEU A 232 -4.48 -4.49 22.28
N PRO A 233 -3.23 -4.05 22.60
CA PRO A 233 -2.58 -4.40 23.85
C PRO A 233 -3.21 -3.67 25.03
N ALA A 234 -3.21 -4.31 26.21
CA ALA A 234 -3.64 -3.72 27.47
C ALA A 234 -2.56 -2.76 28.01
N ALA A 235 -2.45 -1.60 27.37
CA ALA A 235 -1.40 -0.62 27.60
C ALA A 235 -1.52 0.15 28.93
N GLY A 236 -2.59 -0.04 29.69
CA GLY A 236 -2.83 0.74 30.91
C GLY A 236 -3.17 2.20 30.62
N TRP A 237 -2.84 3.07 31.57
CA TRP A 237 -3.05 4.51 31.51
C TRP A 237 -2.10 5.26 32.45
N ARG A 238 -1.88 6.54 32.19
CA ARG A 238 -1.01 7.37 33.03
C ARG A 238 -1.80 8.37 33.89
N LEU A 239 -1.37 8.48 35.16
CA LEU A 239 -1.81 9.51 36.10
C LEU A 239 -0.61 9.99 36.90
N GLY A 240 -0.38 11.29 36.96
CA GLY A 240 0.90 11.82 37.42
C GLY A 240 2.03 11.26 36.55
N SER A 241 3.10 10.82 37.16
CA SER A 241 4.22 10.15 36.48
C SER A 241 4.07 8.63 36.39
N SER A 242 3.00 8.06 36.97
CA SER A 242 2.81 6.61 37.08
C SER A 242 2.08 6.03 35.87
N LEU A 243 2.56 4.89 35.37
CA LEU A 243 1.81 3.99 34.50
C LEU A 243 1.02 3.01 35.38
N ASN A 244 -0.28 2.89 35.13
CA ASN A 244 -1.20 2.09 35.92
C ASN A 244 -1.83 0.98 35.10
N SER A 245 -1.96 -0.21 35.71
CA SER A 245 -2.68 -1.36 35.15
C SER A 245 -2.23 -1.81 33.75
N ASP A 246 -0.98 -1.50 33.36
CA ASP A 246 -0.37 -2.03 32.18
C ASP A 246 -0.29 -3.57 32.23
N GLY A 247 -0.50 -4.19 31.07
CA GLY A 247 -0.63 -5.64 30.96
C GLY A 247 -1.96 -6.22 31.44
N GLY A 248 -2.89 -5.42 31.98
CA GLY A 248 -4.18 -5.88 32.51
C GLY A 248 -5.41 -5.10 32.07
N LEU A 249 -5.23 -3.84 31.68
CA LEU A 249 -6.29 -2.92 31.26
C LEU A 249 -5.87 -2.17 29.99
N GLY A 250 -6.67 -2.19 28.95
CA GLY A 250 -6.52 -1.31 27.79
C GLY A 250 -7.39 -0.07 27.92
N MET A 251 -6.80 1.10 27.71
CA MET A 251 -7.50 2.37 27.73
C MET A 251 -7.07 3.24 26.53
N TYR A 252 -8.02 3.52 25.66
CA TYR A 252 -7.81 4.21 24.40
C TYR A 252 -8.73 5.43 24.29
N TRP A 253 -8.24 6.54 23.78
CA TRP A 253 -9.08 7.68 23.48
C TRP A 253 -9.87 7.49 22.19
N ASP A 254 -11.10 7.99 22.18
CA ASP A 254 -11.78 8.46 20.97
C ASP A 254 -11.87 10.01 20.96
N SER A 255 -12.39 10.58 19.87
CA SER A 255 -12.38 12.02 19.64
C SER A 255 -13.51 12.78 20.32
N THR A 256 -14.47 12.08 20.94
CA THR A 256 -15.76 12.66 21.31
C THR A 256 -15.74 13.22 22.74
N PRO A 257 -16.00 14.51 22.95
CA PRO A 257 -16.12 15.10 24.30
C PRO A 257 -17.41 14.65 24.98
N LEU A 258 -17.42 14.65 26.32
CA LEU A 258 -18.67 14.51 27.06
C LEU A 258 -19.49 15.81 26.98
N GLU A 259 -20.70 15.70 26.49
CA GLU A 259 -21.62 16.83 26.39
C GLU A 259 -21.94 17.41 27.79
N ASN A 260 -21.81 18.72 27.93
CA ASN A 260 -22.01 19.47 29.20
C ASN A 260 -21.00 19.18 30.32
N ASP A 261 -19.89 18.47 30.04
CA ASP A 261 -18.79 18.29 30.98
C ASP A 261 -17.43 18.38 30.25
N PRO A 262 -16.84 19.59 30.18
CA PRO A 262 -15.58 19.81 29.47
C PRO A 262 -14.35 19.19 30.17
N SER A 263 -14.54 18.57 31.31
CA SER A 263 -13.46 17.84 32.00
C SER A 263 -13.29 16.42 31.52
N SER A 264 -14.26 15.85 30.82
CA SER A 264 -14.34 14.43 30.46
C SER A 264 -14.50 14.23 28.96
N SER A 265 -14.01 13.07 28.49
CA SER A 265 -14.13 12.64 27.10
C SER A 265 -14.29 11.14 26.99
N SER A 266 -14.79 10.66 25.86
CA SER A 266 -15.08 9.27 25.58
C SER A 266 -13.80 8.48 25.27
N GLY A 267 -13.87 7.17 25.50
CA GLY A 267 -12.80 6.25 25.12
C GLY A 267 -13.15 4.80 25.38
N LEU A 268 -12.44 3.91 24.70
CA LEU A 268 -12.54 2.47 24.84
C LEU A 268 -11.77 1.99 26.07
N ASN A 269 -12.41 1.19 26.91
CA ASN A 269 -11.75 0.42 27.96
C ASN A 269 -12.01 -1.07 27.77
N PHE A 270 -11.00 -1.90 28.03
CA PHE A 270 -11.17 -3.33 28.09
C PHE A 270 -10.26 -3.95 29.16
N TYR A 271 -10.71 -5.06 29.72
CA TYR A 271 -10.01 -5.88 30.72
C TYR A 271 -10.35 -7.36 30.45
N ASN A 272 -9.76 -8.28 31.20
CA ASN A 272 -9.91 -9.73 30.95
C ASN A 272 -11.37 -10.26 30.93
N SER A 273 -12.35 -9.49 31.37
CA SER A 273 -13.76 -9.90 31.43
C SER A 273 -14.70 -9.07 30.54
N GLY A 274 -14.18 -8.15 29.73
CA GLY A 274 -15.03 -7.38 28.83
C GLY A 274 -14.42 -6.10 28.30
N HIS A 275 -15.20 -5.43 27.45
CA HIS A 275 -14.84 -4.19 26.79
C HIS A 275 -16.07 -3.26 26.72
N LEU A 276 -15.87 -1.96 26.83
CA LEU A 276 -16.93 -0.96 26.83
C LEU A 276 -16.39 0.44 26.50
N VAL A 277 -17.26 1.35 26.05
CA VAL A 277 -16.95 2.78 25.98
C VAL A 277 -17.27 3.45 27.30
N VAL A 278 -16.35 4.28 27.78
CA VAL A 278 -16.47 4.99 29.07
C VAL A 278 -16.12 6.47 28.91
N TRP A 279 -16.62 7.28 29.83
CA TRP A 279 -16.20 8.66 30.03
C TRP A 279 -15.06 8.72 31.05
N SER A 280 -14.07 9.57 30.80
CA SER A 280 -12.90 9.70 31.66
C SER A 280 -12.33 11.11 31.61
N TYR A 281 -11.65 11.50 32.68
CA TYR A 281 -11.00 12.79 32.75
C TYR A 281 -9.95 12.97 31.65
N ARG A 282 -10.00 14.10 30.96
CA ARG A 282 -9.13 14.43 29.80
C ARG A 282 -7.66 14.44 30.14
N TYR A 283 -7.29 14.70 31.38
CA TYR A 283 -5.89 14.71 31.81
C TYR A 283 -5.25 13.31 31.97
N TYR A 284 -6.00 12.23 31.84
CA TYR A 284 -5.39 10.89 31.84
C TYR A 284 -4.58 10.68 30.56
N GLY A 285 -3.36 10.11 30.70
CA GLY A 285 -2.59 9.66 29.57
C GLY A 285 -3.09 8.29 29.08
N ARG A 286 -3.63 8.22 27.87
CA ARG A 286 -4.13 6.99 27.26
C ARG A 286 -3.51 6.77 25.88
N SER A 287 -3.52 5.52 25.43
CA SER A 287 -3.11 5.17 24.09
C SER A 287 -4.06 5.75 23.04
N VAL A 288 -3.53 5.94 21.84
CA VAL A 288 -4.30 6.31 20.65
C VAL A 288 -4.11 5.22 19.60
N ARG A 289 -5.21 4.63 19.13
CA ARG A 289 -5.27 3.77 17.96
C ARG A 289 -5.95 4.53 16.85
N PRO A 290 -5.19 5.05 15.86
CA PRO A 290 -5.75 5.85 14.77
C PRO A 290 -6.67 5.08 13.84
N VAL A 291 -7.54 5.84 13.16
CA VAL A 291 -8.36 5.38 12.03
C VAL A 291 -8.14 6.28 10.82
N SER A 292 -8.52 5.75 9.64
CA SER A 292 -8.51 6.50 8.38
C SER A 292 -9.67 6.05 7.49
N GLU A 293 -10.13 6.92 6.60
CA GLU A 293 -11.18 6.63 5.61
C GLU A 293 -10.69 5.71 4.47
#